data_ef2d1e03af2f55f1c44d8e6ee549a67a
#
_entry.id   ef2d1e03af2f55f1c44d8e6ee549a67a
#
_cell.length_a   1.000
_cell.length_b   1.000
_cell.length_c   1.000
_cell.angle_alpha   90.00
_cell.angle_beta   90.00
_cell.angle_gamma   90.00
#
_symmetry.space_group_name_H-M   'P 1'
#
loop_
_entity.id
_entity.type
_entity.pdbx_description
1 polymer ?
#
loop_
_entity_poly.entity_id
_entity_poly.type
_entity_poly.pdbx_seq_one_letter_code
_entity_poly.pdbx_strand_id
1 'polypeptide(L)'
;MKKSFLSILFAFTFFSVFAVPGVKQFIPDASGEYVYYKDNTFKRESYIGILVYDDANYKIRYFAPTDEASKLPEKEMSILVSVNKDSAFWDMTGEYIMTQVLPGTEDADLINYLHDILYEFSARRNKMEVVDAMNVPSTQDYAQFGGSVTIFFDAIIPIFNVRDIVDSKGEKVLECVCIGKLTSSEDKGFDSFKGFPQVAENDDAQKIKAGKSMKVSYDGKTVKLDSNWTQSLENIWTLGDEALLTMAFVPVASENENFNNMYIVRKLMSSSQTSYINFPESTVNIKKNGDMIFNCESYDSASNKNIITNKILKKKKSGGYDFLSLAVYQGDYKINKSYFDKIVKSFK
;
A
#
# COMPACT_ATOMS: atom_id res chain seq x y z
N MET A 1 11.75 -27.03 -9.45
CA MET A 1 11.40 -26.19 -8.29
C MET A 1 10.18 -25.36 -8.69
N LYS A 2 8.94 -25.87 -8.41
CA LYS A 2 7.67 -25.29 -8.88
C LYS A 2 6.80 -24.93 -7.68
N LYS A 3 7.16 -23.93 -6.86
CA LYS A 3 6.37 -23.63 -5.64
C LYS A 3 6.05 -22.17 -5.38
N SER A 4 6.50 -21.21 -6.18
CA SER A 4 6.42 -19.79 -5.78
C SER A 4 5.13 -19.07 -6.18
N PHE A 5 4.45 -19.48 -7.25
CA PHE A 5 3.26 -18.73 -7.71
C PHE A 5 1.93 -19.13 -7.03
N LEU A 6 1.89 -20.29 -6.38
CA LEU A 6 0.66 -20.78 -5.74
C LEU A 6 0.35 -20.06 -4.40
N SER A 7 1.33 -19.39 -3.81
CA SER A 7 1.15 -18.64 -2.56
C SER A 7 0.30 -17.35 -2.73
N ILE A 8 0.12 -16.90 -3.95
CA ILE A 8 -0.67 -15.69 -4.28
C ILE A 8 -2.18 -15.86 -4.10
N LEU A 9 -2.63 -17.08 -3.76
CA LEU A 9 -4.03 -17.46 -3.97
C LEU A 9 -4.98 -17.26 -2.78
N PHE A 10 -4.54 -16.88 -1.59
CA PHE A 10 -5.38 -17.08 -0.39
C PHE A 10 -5.86 -15.83 0.38
N ALA A 11 -5.80 -14.63 -0.14
CA ALA A 11 -6.23 -13.44 0.59
C ALA A 11 -7.60 -12.86 0.19
N PHE A 12 -8.49 -13.63 -0.43
CA PHE A 12 -9.91 -13.28 -0.48
C PHE A 12 -10.66 -13.92 0.69
N THR A 13 -10.22 -13.66 1.92
CA THR A 13 -11.07 -13.93 3.08
C THR A 13 -12.22 -12.93 3.06
N PHE A 14 -13.41 -13.47 3.10
CA PHE A 14 -14.71 -12.79 3.14
C PHE A 14 -14.65 -11.51 3.97
N PHE A 15 -14.88 -10.39 3.33
CA PHE A 15 -15.13 -9.12 4.00
C PHE A 15 -16.45 -9.21 4.77
N SER A 16 -16.39 -9.49 6.05
CA SER A 16 -17.48 -9.13 6.95
C SER A 16 -17.46 -7.61 7.09
N VAL A 17 -18.33 -6.95 6.33
CA VAL A 17 -18.53 -5.51 6.40
C VAL A 17 -19.32 -5.23 7.67
N PHE A 18 -18.65 -4.80 8.72
CA PHE A 18 -19.32 -4.14 9.83
C PHE A 18 -19.42 -2.66 9.46
N ALA A 19 -20.61 -2.23 9.06
CA ALA A 19 -20.94 -0.82 9.07
C ALA A 19 -20.83 -0.34 10.51
N VAL A 20 -19.91 0.57 10.79
CA VAL A 20 -19.81 1.24 12.09
C VAL A 20 -20.77 2.43 12.04
N PRO A 21 -21.91 2.40 12.76
CA PRO A 21 -22.87 3.49 12.72
C PRO A 21 -22.29 4.70 13.47
N GLY A 22 -22.28 5.85 12.82
CA GLY A 22 -22.25 7.14 13.51
C GLY A 22 -20.86 7.70 13.86
N VAL A 23 -19.75 7.11 13.41
CA VAL A 23 -18.41 7.64 13.64
C VAL A 23 -17.94 8.44 12.42
N LYS A 24 -17.32 9.58 12.67
CA LYS A 24 -16.63 10.43 11.67
C LYS A 24 -15.81 9.55 10.71
N GLN A 25 -15.88 9.84 9.43
CA GLN A 25 -15.57 8.97 8.29
C GLN A 25 -14.07 8.71 8.07
N PHE A 26 -13.37 8.19 9.05
CA PHE A 26 -12.02 7.68 8.86
C PHE A 26 -12.06 6.20 8.48
N ILE A 27 -11.22 5.81 7.52
CA ILE A 27 -10.96 4.40 7.28
C ILE A 27 -10.11 3.92 8.46
N PRO A 28 -10.62 3.01 9.30
CA PRO A 28 -9.85 2.54 10.45
C PRO A 28 -8.62 1.78 9.98
N ASP A 29 -7.50 2.01 10.67
CA ASP A 29 -6.29 1.24 10.45
C ASP A 29 -6.50 -0.18 10.96
N ALA A 30 -6.03 -1.16 10.22
CA ALA A 30 -6.12 -2.57 10.59
C ALA A 30 -4.75 -3.09 11.03
N SER A 31 -4.74 -3.99 12.02
CA SER A 31 -3.53 -4.70 12.42
C SER A 31 -2.80 -5.29 11.21
N GLY A 32 -1.49 -5.13 11.18
CA GLY A 32 -0.61 -5.54 10.11
C GLY A 32 -0.48 -4.52 8.96
N GLU A 33 -1.32 -3.49 8.87
CA GLU A 33 -1.10 -2.42 7.90
C GLU A 33 0.14 -1.60 8.26
N TYR A 34 0.93 -1.21 7.25
CA TYR A 34 2.13 -0.43 7.45
C TYR A 34 2.39 0.55 6.31
N VAL A 35 3.19 1.56 6.63
CA VAL A 35 3.67 2.58 5.70
C VAL A 35 5.15 2.81 5.93
N TYR A 36 5.87 3.13 4.85
CA TYR A 36 7.24 3.63 4.90
C TYR A 36 7.35 4.99 4.25
N TYR A 37 8.05 5.87 4.92
CA TYR A 37 8.42 7.19 4.43
C TYR A 37 9.92 7.23 4.15
N LYS A 38 10.30 7.79 3.01
CA LYS A 38 11.67 8.26 2.79
C LYS A 38 11.85 9.53 3.58
N ASP A 39 12.89 9.58 4.40
CA ASP A 39 13.23 10.73 5.23
C ASP A 39 14.39 11.49 4.61
N ASN A 40 14.12 12.69 4.14
CA ASN A 40 15.10 13.56 3.51
C ASN A 40 15.63 14.64 4.48
N THR A 41 15.29 14.59 5.78
CA THR A 41 15.80 15.53 6.80
C THR A 41 17.28 15.26 7.11
N PHE A 42 17.71 14.01 6.94
CA PHE A 42 19.11 13.62 7.14
C PHE A 42 19.90 13.72 5.84
N LYS A 43 21.23 13.91 5.96
CA LYS A 43 22.13 13.97 4.79
C LYS A 43 22.29 12.64 4.07
N ARG A 44 21.85 11.54 4.66
CA ARG A 44 21.90 10.19 4.08
C ARG A 44 20.49 9.70 3.81
N GLU A 45 20.37 8.82 2.84
CA GLU A 45 19.11 8.11 2.59
C GLU A 45 18.66 7.38 3.85
N SER A 46 17.43 7.61 4.27
CA SER A 46 16.85 6.94 5.42
C SER A 46 15.35 6.76 5.25
N TYR A 47 14.79 5.82 6.00
CA TYR A 47 13.39 5.44 5.94
C TYR A 47 12.80 5.31 7.33
N ILE A 48 11.57 5.76 7.48
CA ILE A 48 10.76 5.60 8.70
C ILE A 48 9.58 4.72 8.36
N GLY A 49 9.49 3.56 8.99
CA GLY A 49 8.36 2.66 8.89
C GLY A 49 7.45 2.77 10.11
N ILE A 50 6.14 2.73 9.89
CA ILE A 50 5.14 2.65 10.95
C ILE A 50 4.22 1.48 10.64
N LEU A 51 4.07 0.57 11.59
CA LEU A 51 3.23 -0.63 11.51
C LEU A 51 2.18 -0.60 12.61
N VAL A 52 0.93 -0.86 12.28
CA VAL A 52 -0.09 -1.21 13.27
C VAL A 52 0.22 -2.62 13.77
N TYR A 53 0.92 -2.73 14.90
CA TYR A 53 1.39 -3.99 15.43
C TYR A 53 0.22 -4.83 15.97
N ASP A 54 -0.61 -4.19 16.78
CA ASP A 54 -1.88 -4.72 17.28
C ASP A 54 -2.87 -3.58 17.58
N ASP A 55 -3.94 -3.89 18.28
CA ASP A 55 -4.99 -2.91 18.58
C ASP A 55 -4.55 -1.75 19.47
N ALA A 56 -3.45 -1.88 20.21
CA ALA A 56 -2.95 -0.88 21.16
C ALA A 56 -1.55 -0.37 20.83
N ASN A 57 -0.82 -1.04 19.94
CA ASN A 57 0.60 -0.79 19.74
C ASN A 57 0.95 -0.48 18.28
N TYR A 58 1.87 0.46 18.12
CA TYR A 58 2.57 0.72 16.85
C TYR A 58 4.03 0.31 16.98
N LYS A 59 4.55 -0.38 15.97
CA LYS A 59 5.98 -0.57 15.80
C LYS A 59 6.49 0.51 14.86
N ILE A 60 7.49 1.26 15.30
CA ILE A 60 8.17 2.26 14.46
C ILE A 60 9.58 1.77 14.21
N ARG A 61 9.99 1.81 12.95
CA ARG A 61 11.30 1.37 12.52
C ARG A 61 11.99 2.51 11.76
N TYR A 62 13.23 2.81 12.16
CA TYR A 62 14.15 3.61 11.38
C TYR A 62 15.12 2.68 10.66
N PHE A 63 15.36 2.95 9.40
CA PHE A 63 16.35 2.25 8.60
C PHE A 63 17.10 3.23 7.72
N ALA A 64 18.45 3.13 7.73
CA ALA A 64 19.29 3.87 6.83
C ALA A 64 20.35 2.91 6.24
N PRO A 65 20.40 2.74 4.91
CA PRO A 65 21.36 1.86 4.27
C PRO A 65 22.80 2.35 4.47
N THR A 66 23.76 1.48 4.21
CA THR A 66 25.18 1.88 4.16
C THR A 66 25.36 3.00 3.14
N ASP A 67 25.99 4.09 3.55
CA ASP A 67 26.41 5.18 2.68
C ASP A 67 27.92 5.08 2.44
N GLU A 68 28.31 4.53 1.31
CA GLU A 68 29.71 4.35 0.96
C GLU A 68 30.44 5.68 0.74
N ALA A 69 29.75 6.71 0.24
CA ALA A 69 30.35 8.01 -0.02
C ALA A 69 30.76 8.71 1.29
N SER A 70 29.92 8.63 2.30
CA SER A 70 30.18 9.21 3.63
C SER A 70 30.80 8.21 4.60
N LYS A 71 31.01 6.95 4.19
CA LYS A 71 31.54 5.84 5.01
C LYS A 71 30.68 5.58 6.27
N LEU A 72 29.39 5.77 6.17
CA LEU A 72 28.44 5.50 7.26
C LEU A 72 27.89 4.08 7.12
N PRO A 73 27.98 3.25 8.19
CA PRO A 73 27.42 1.90 8.15
C PRO A 73 25.88 1.93 8.14
N GLU A 74 25.29 0.80 7.78
CA GLU A 74 23.86 0.57 7.95
C GLU A 74 23.44 0.87 9.39
N LYS A 75 22.30 1.55 9.57
CA LYS A 75 21.73 1.84 10.88
C LYS A 75 20.27 1.40 10.88
N GLU A 76 19.90 0.61 11.87
CA GLU A 76 18.54 0.17 12.07
C GLU A 76 18.16 0.32 13.54
N MET A 77 16.93 0.76 13.80
CA MET A 77 16.37 0.83 15.14
C MET A 77 14.87 0.63 15.06
N SER A 78 14.31 -0.06 16.04
CA SER A 78 12.86 -0.18 16.17
C SER A 78 12.42 0.10 17.60
N ILE A 79 11.26 0.76 17.71
CA ILE A 79 10.58 0.99 18.99
C ILE A 79 9.15 0.48 18.90
N LEU A 80 8.61 0.05 20.04
CA LEU A 80 7.20 -0.27 20.19
C LEU A 80 6.55 0.80 21.06
N VAL A 81 5.50 1.41 20.56
CA VAL A 81 4.78 2.50 21.23
C VAL A 81 3.35 2.07 21.49
N SER A 82 2.96 2.06 22.76
CA SER A 82 1.57 1.83 23.17
C SER A 82 0.78 3.13 23.07
N VAL A 83 -0.44 3.01 22.55
CA VAL A 83 -1.36 4.14 22.39
C VAL A 83 -2.59 3.89 23.23
N ASN A 84 -2.97 4.85 24.08
CA ASN A 84 -4.23 4.79 24.80
C ASN A 84 -5.39 5.07 23.85
N LYS A 85 -6.22 4.05 23.57
CA LYS A 85 -7.37 4.13 22.67
C LYS A 85 -8.70 4.44 23.35
N ASP A 86 -8.71 4.65 24.67
CA ASP A 86 -9.93 4.90 25.45
C ASP A 86 -10.54 6.27 25.19
N SER A 87 -9.85 7.17 24.52
CA SER A 87 -10.47 8.37 23.98
C SER A 87 -11.13 8.05 22.64
N ALA A 88 -12.38 8.45 22.45
CA ALA A 88 -13.15 8.32 21.21
C ALA A 88 -12.47 9.01 19.99
N PHE A 89 -11.43 9.70 20.24
CA PHE A 89 -10.45 10.26 19.32
C PHE A 89 -9.11 9.77 19.82
N TRP A 90 -8.27 9.36 18.95
CA TRP A 90 -6.88 9.10 19.18
C TRP A 90 -6.21 10.37 19.75
N ASP A 91 -6.63 10.73 20.93
CA ASP A 91 -6.04 11.84 21.65
C ASP A 91 -4.74 11.31 22.25
N MET A 92 -3.70 11.41 21.44
CA MET A 92 -2.34 11.11 21.85
C MET A 92 -1.79 12.29 22.69
N THR A 93 -2.67 13.10 23.31
CA THR A 93 -2.27 14.14 24.24
C THR A 93 -1.62 13.49 25.48
N GLY A 94 -0.40 13.10 25.33
CA GLY A 94 0.56 13.01 26.41
C GLY A 94 0.84 11.67 27.05
N GLU A 95 0.20 10.56 26.68
CA GLU A 95 0.50 9.28 27.33
C GLU A 95 0.94 8.20 26.31
N TYR A 96 2.09 8.42 25.69
CA TYR A 96 2.83 7.27 25.14
C TYR A 96 3.47 6.52 26.29
N ILE A 97 3.19 5.27 26.39
CA ILE A 97 4.07 4.39 27.11
C ILE A 97 4.96 3.76 26.05
N MET A 98 6.20 4.23 25.92
CA MET A 98 7.22 3.49 25.23
C MET A 98 7.42 2.17 25.96
N THR A 99 6.98 1.09 25.33
CA THR A 99 7.01 -0.22 26.00
C THR A 99 8.33 -0.92 25.80
N GLN A 100 9.04 -0.68 24.69
CA GLN A 100 10.27 -1.39 24.42
C GLN A 100 11.10 -0.71 23.31
N VAL A 101 12.38 -0.46 23.59
CA VAL A 101 13.40 -0.29 22.55
C VAL A 101 13.85 -1.69 22.15
N LEU A 102 13.64 -2.06 20.89
CA LEU A 102 14.10 -3.35 20.39
C LEU A 102 15.62 -3.31 20.21
N PRO A 103 16.33 -4.45 20.35
CA PRO A 103 17.79 -4.46 20.30
C PRO A 103 18.35 -3.74 19.09
N GLY A 104 19.14 -2.73 19.32
CA GLY A 104 19.74 -1.84 18.33
C GLY A 104 20.56 -0.77 19.04
N THR A 105 21.11 0.15 18.30
CA THR A 105 21.87 1.26 18.88
C THR A 105 20.90 2.16 19.65
N GLU A 106 21.07 2.29 20.96
CA GLU A 106 20.32 3.23 21.78
C GLU A 106 20.75 4.67 21.39
N ASP A 107 19.90 5.33 20.63
CA ASP A 107 20.07 6.71 20.21
C ASP A 107 18.85 7.52 20.69
N ALA A 108 19.04 8.23 21.81
CA ALA A 108 17.96 8.96 22.45
C ALA A 108 17.37 10.05 21.53
N ASP A 109 18.20 10.70 20.73
CA ASP A 109 17.72 11.76 19.81
C ASP A 109 16.86 11.16 18.70
N LEU A 110 17.26 10.01 18.17
CA LEU A 110 16.48 9.30 17.16
C LEU A 110 15.17 8.74 17.74
N ILE A 111 15.18 8.22 18.98
CA ILE A 111 13.97 7.78 19.67
C ILE A 111 12.99 8.94 19.80
N ASN A 112 13.45 10.08 20.29
CA ASN A 112 12.62 11.28 20.42
C ASN A 112 12.08 11.73 19.07
N TYR A 113 12.90 11.75 18.03
CA TYR A 113 12.48 12.09 16.68
C TYR A 113 11.36 11.19 16.15
N LEU A 114 11.47 9.88 16.33
CA LEU A 114 10.44 8.93 15.92
C LEU A 114 9.13 9.09 16.72
N HIS A 115 9.24 9.39 18.01
CA HIS A 115 8.10 9.74 18.85
C HIS A 115 7.39 10.98 18.35
N ASP A 116 8.15 12.05 18.09
CA ASP A 116 7.61 13.32 17.62
C ASP A 116 6.85 13.15 16.30
N ILE A 117 7.40 12.38 15.36
CA ILE A 117 6.72 12.07 14.10
C ILE A 117 5.38 11.37 14.36
N LEU A 118 5.38 10.33 15.17
CA LEU A 118 4.14 9.60 15.48
C LEU A 118 3.11 10.53 16.14
N TYR A 119 3.54 11.32 17.11
CA TYR A 119 2.70 12.30 17.81
C TYR A 119 2.08 13.29 16.84
N GLU A 120 2.90 13.93 16.02
CA GLU A 120 2.45 14.95 15.09
C GLU A 120 1.48 14.40 14.06
N PHE A 121 1.75 13.23 13.51
CA PHE A 121 0.86 12.59 12.54
C PHE A 121 -0.50 12.27 13.17
N SER A 122 -0.52 11.74 14.38
CA SER A 122 -1.76 11.41 15.07
C SER A 122 -2.56 12.64 15.47
N ALA A 123 -1.91 13.64 16.02
CA ALA A 123 -2.55 14.90 16.44
C ALA A 123 -3.21 15.61 15.25
N ARG A 124 -2.64 15.47 14.05
CA ARG A 124 -3.21 16.08 12.83
C ARG A 124 -4.41 15.32 12.30
N ARG A 125 -4.34 14.00 12.29
CA ARG A 125 -5.49 13.18 11.91
C ARG A 125 -6.72 13.52 12.75
N ASN A 126 -6.55 13.75 14.03
CA ASN A 126 -7.65 14.06 14.94
C ASN A 126 -8.35 15.41 14.64
N LYS A 127 -7.66 16.30 13.94
CA LYS A 127 -8.21 17.60 13.51
C LYS A 127 -8.91 17.54 12.16
N MET A 128 -8.78 16.43 11.42
CA MET A 128 -9.39 16.25 10.11
C MET A 128 -10.78 15.65 10.25
N GLU A 129 -11.81 16.44 9.98
CA GLU A 129 -13.19 16.03 10.24
C GLU A 129 -13.81 15.14 9.18
N VAL A 130 -13.29 15.11 7.95
CA VAL A 130 -13.97 14.44 6.80
C VAL A 130 -12.97 13.93 5.78
N VAL A 131 -13.29 12.82 5.12
CA VAL A 131 -12.50 12.24 3.99
C VAL A 131 -12.24 13.28 2.89
N ASP A 132 -13.17 14.19 2.64
CA ASP A 132 -13.00 15.27 1.67
C ASP A 132 -11.91 16.30 2.07
N ALA A 133 -11.66 16.45 3.36
CA ALA A 133 -10.61 17.34 3.88
C ALA A 133 -9.19 16.75 3.76
N MET A 134 -9.07 15.45 3.50
CA MET A 134 -7.77 14.78 3.36
C MET A 134 -6.96 15.24 2.15
N ASN A 135 -7.61 15.87 1.16
CA ASN A 135 -6.92 16.44 0.00
C ASN A 135 -6.50 17.90 0.20
N VAL A 136 -6.80 18.49 1.35
CA VAL A 136 -6.44 19.87 1.66
C VAL A 136 -5.12 19.89 2.42
N PRO A 137 -4.09 20.56 1.89
CA PRO A 137 -2.81 20.70 2.58
C PRO A 137 -2.98 21.45 3.90
N SER A 138 -2.26 21.01 4.93
CA SER A 138 -2.18 21.71 6.22
C SER A 138 -0.80 22.31 6.38
N THR A 139 -0.70 23.62 6.55
CA THR A 139 0.59 24.31 6.79
C THR A 139 0.80 24.52 8.29
N GLN A 140 1.99 24.23 8.77
CA GLN A 140 2.32 24.24 10.19
C GLN A 140 3.82 24.41 10.43
N ASP A 141 4.16 24.81 11.66
CA ASP A 141 5.54 24.92 12.10
C ASP A 141 5.96 23.66 12.86
N TYR A 142 7.03 23.04 12.39
CA TYR A 142 7.65 21.87 13.00
C TYR A 142 9.15 22.09 13.15
N ALA A 143 9.62 22.14 14.40
CA ALA A 143 11.03 22.32 14.69
C ALA A 143 11.90 21.19 14.10
N GLN A 144 11.42 19.94 14.17
CA GLN A 144 12.10 18.76 13.64
C GLN A 144 12.28 18.78 12.12
N PHE A 145 11.47 19.53 11.40
CA PHE A 145 11.59 19.72 9.94
C PHE A 145 12.16 21.09 9.56
N GLY A 146 12.74 21.81 10.52
CA GLY A 146 13.40 23.09 10.27
C GLY A 146 12.48 24.30 10.11
N GLY A 147 11.22 24.20 10.54
CA GLY A 147 10.28 25.31 10.55
C GLY A 147 8.94 25.01 9.87
N SER A 148 8.41 25.95 9.11
CA SER A 148 7.10 25.81 8.49
C SER A 148 7.09 24.75 7.38
N VAL A 149 6.15 23.83 7.47
CA VAL A 149 5.95 22.76 6.48
C VAL A 149 4.49 22.67 6.04
N THR A 150 4.28 22.10 4.86
CA THR A 150 2.97 21.75 4.34
C THR A 150 2.81 20.24 4.33
N ILE A 151 1.76 19.73 4.98
CA ILE A 151 1.44 18.30 5.01
C ILE A 151 0.36 18.01 3.98
N PHE A 152 0.63 17.05 3.12
CA PHE A 152 -0.31 16.53 2.15
C PHE A 152 -0.83 15.17 2.63
N PHE A 153 -2.14 14.98 2.49
CA PHE A 153 -2.82 13.77 2.94
C PHE A 153 -3.38 12.99 1.76
N ASP A 154 -3.46 11.67 1.93
CA ASP A 154 -4.12 10.77 1.01
C ASP A 154 -4.82 9.63 1.78
N ALA A 155 -6.13 9.47 1.58
CA ALA A 155 -6.94 8.48 2.28
C ALA A 155 -6.52 7.02 2.02
N ILE A 156 -5.78 6.77 0.93
CA ILE A 156 -5.28 5.44 0.60
C ILE A 156 -4.14 5.00 1.51
N ILE A 157 -3.39 5.95 2.05
CA ILE A 157 -2.23 5.65 2.88
C ILE A 157 -2.74 5.24 4.27
N PRO A 158 -2.37 4.04 4.76
CA PRO A 158 -2.68 3.65 6.11
C PRO A 158 -1.93 4.52 7.12
N ILE A 159 -2.39 4.51 8.35
CA ILE A 159 -1.74 5.17 9.47
C ILE A 159 -1.57 6.67 9.22
N PHE A 160 -2.50 7.46 9.78
CA PHE A 160 -2.54 8.93 9.74
C PHE A 160 -2.76 9.58 8.36
N ASN A 161 -2.79 8.81 7.27
CA ASN A 161 -3.06 9.28 5.91
C ASN A 161 -2.06 10.35 5.39
N VAL A 162 -0.90 10.48 5.99
CA VAL A 162 0.14 11.42 5.53
C VAL A 162 0.79 10.88 4.27
N ARG A 163 0.76 11.68 3.19
CA ARG A 163 1.41 11.35 1.91
C ARG A 163 2.82 11.95 1.83
N ASP A 164 2.89 13.26 1.98
CA ASP A 164 4.12 14.01 1.88
C ASP A 164 4.15 15.12 2.93
N ILE A 165 5.33 15.46 3.42
CA ILE A 165 5.62 16.69 4.13
C ILE A 165 6.63 17.48 3.31
N VAL A 166 6.31 18.74 3.03
CA VAL A 166 7.08 19.63 2.17
C VAL A 166 7.48 20.86 2.97
N ASP A 167 8.74 21.25 2.90
CA ASP A 167 9.25 22.46 3.58
C ASP A 167 8.80 23.77 2.90
N SER A 168 9.20 24.89 3.47
CA SER A 168 8.87 26.23 2.95
C SER A 168 9.48 26.53 1.57
N LYS A 169 10.44 25.71 1.10
CA LYS A 169 11.06 25.83 -0.23
C LYS A 169 10.40 24.93 -1.28
N GLY A 170 9.47 24.09 -0.86
CA GLY A 170 8.81 23.12 -1.72
C GLY A 170 9.57 21.80 -1.84
N GLU A 171 10.58 21.56 -0.99
CA GLU A 171 11.32 20.29 -0.96
C GLU A 171 10.61 19.28 -0.06
N LYS A 172 10.52 18.03 -0.48
CA LYS A 172 9.94 16.96 0.33
C LYS A 172 10.90 16.61 1.47
N VAL A 173 10.46 16.78 2.69
CA VAL A 173 11.19 16.37 3.91
C VAL A 173 10.81 14.95 4.34
N LEU A 174 9.54 14.57 4.13
CA LEU A 174 9.08 13.17 4.20
C LEU A 174 8.23 12.84 2.98
N GLU A 175 8.39 11.64 2.45
CA GLU A 175 7.63 11.15 1.30
C GLU A 175 7.20 9.71 1.54
N CYS A 176 5.89 9.43 1.42
CA CYS A 176 5.41 8.05 1.44
C CYS A 176 5.93 7.30 0.22
N VAL A 177 6.72 6.27 0.46
CA VAL A 177 7.30 5.46 -0.62
C VAL A 177 6.72 4.05 -0.67
N CYS A 178 6.22 3.54 0.45
CA CYS A 178 5.76 2.17 0.52
C CYS A 178 4.52 2.05 1.42
N ILE A 179 3.55 1.28 0.99
CA ILE A 179 2.45 0.80 1.82
C ILE A 179 2.34 -0.70 1.71
N GLY A 180 1.89 -1.35 2.76
CA GLY A 180 1.72 -2.80 2.75
C GLY A 180 0.85 -3.30 3.89
N LYS A 181 0.70 -4.61 3.93
CA LYS A 181 0.01 -5.31 5.00
C LYS A 181 0.67 -6.66 5.23
N LEU A 182 0.98 -6.97 6.47
CA LEU A 182 1.43 -8.29 6.87
C LEU A 182 0.31 -9.31 6.63
N THR A 183 0.65 -10.44 6.03
CA THR A 183 -0.29 -11.52 5.73
C THR A 183 -0.39 -12.55 6.85
N SER A 184 0.61 -12.60 7.71
CA SER A 184 0.69 -13.44 8.91
C SER A 184 1.69 -12.88 9.92
N SER A 185 1.74 -13.45 11.12
CA SER A 185 2.74 -13.11 12.15
C SER A 185 4.18 -13.47 11.74
N GLU A 186 4.35 -14.37 10.76
CA GLU A 186 5.65 -14.79 10.24
C GLU A 186 6.12 -13.92 9.07
N ASP A 187 5.23 -13.05 8.55
CA ASP A 187 5.53 -12.16 7.44
C ASP A 187 6.56 -11.10 7.87
N LYS A 188 7.70 -11.10 7.20
CA LYS A 188 8.80 -10.17 7.46
C LYS A 188 8.75 -8.92 6.59
N GLY A 189 7.68 -8.71 5.83
CA GLY A 189 7.58 -7.62 4.85
C GLY A 189 7.93 -6.25 5.42
N PHE A 190 7.45 -5.95 6.65
CA PHE A 190 7.82 -4.72 7.33
C PHE A 190 9.30 -4.69 7.74
N ASP A 191 9.77 -5.69 8.47
CA ASP A 191 11.13 -5.69 9.01
C ASP A 191 12.22 -5.85 7.94
N SER A 192 11.89 -6.41 6.80
CA SER A 192 12.83 -6.62 5.70
C SER A 192 12.92 -5.45 4.70
N PHE A 193 12.09 -4.42 4.83
CA PHE A 193 12.13 -3.29 3.92
C PHE A 193 13.47 -2.53 4.04
N LYS A 194 14.17 -2.39 2.92
CA LYS A 194 15.46 -1.69 2.79
C LYS A 194 15.47 -0.70 1.61
N GLY A 195 14.30 -0.12 1.34
CA GLY A 195 14.05 0.61 0.11
C GLY A 195 13.57 -0.32 -1.01
N PHE A 196 13.20 0.23 -2.14
CA PHE A 196 12.90 -0.56 -3.33
C PHE A 196 14.22 -1.03 -3.95
N PRO A 197 14.45 -2.35 -4.01
CA PRO A 197 15.65 -2.87 -4.63
C PRO A 197 15.67 -2.47 -6.11
N GLN A 198 16.84 -2.16 -6.61
CA GLN A 198 17.09 -2.10 -8.05
C GLN A 198 16.98 -3.53 -8.58
N VAL A 199 15.76 -3.93 -8.91
CA VAL A 199 15.53 -5.26 -9.49
C VAL A 199 16.11 -5.25 -10.89
N ALA A 200 17.02 -6.17 -11.18
CA ALA A 200 17.56 -6.34 -12.53
C ALA A 200 16.38 -6.51 -13.50
N GLU A 201 16.42 -5.82 -14.63
CA GLU A 201 15.42 -6.06 -15.69
C GLU A 201 15.39 -7.56 -15.99
N ASN A 202 14.19 -8.08 -16.15
CA ASN A 202 14.00 -9.50 -16.34
C ASN A 202 14.52 -9.87 -17.74
N ASP A 203 15.80 -10.20 -17.85
CA ASP A 203 16.48 -10.54 -19.10
C ASP A 203 15.84 -11.78 -19.79
N ASP A 204 15.04 -12.57 -19.04
CA ASP A 204 14.35 -13.76 -19.51
C ASP A 204 12.96 -13.47 -20.09
N ALA A 205 12.48 -12.23 -20.04
CA ALA A 205 11.16 -11.87 -20.53
C ALA A 205 11.07 -12.06 -22.05
N GLN A 206 10.06 -12.81 -22.49
CA GLN A 206 9.88 -13.14 -23.90
C GLN A 206 8.62 -12.48 -24.47
N LYS A 207 8.65 -12.21 -25.77
CA LYS A 207 7.48 -11.69 -26.47
C LYS A 207 6.42 -12.77 -26.63
N ILE A 208 5.24 -12.53 -26.06
CA ILE A 208 4.10 -13.44 -26.14
C ILE A 208 3.55 -13.42 -27.57
N LYS A 209 3.50 -14.59 -28.19
CA LYS A 209 2.75 -14.81 -29.42
C LYS A 209 1.32 -15.18 -29.05
N ALA A 210 0.38 -14.27 -29.28
CA ALA A 210 -1.03 -14.51 -28.96
C ALA A 210 -1.55 -15.78 -29.65
N GLY A 211 -2.25 -16.60 -28.87
CA GLY A 211 -2.94 -17.79 -29.35
C GLY A 211 -4.32 -17.48 -29.95
N LYS A 212 -5.16 -18.52 -30.11
CA LYS A 212 -6.54 -18.34 -30.54
C LYS A 212 -7.37 -17.63 -29.48
N SER A 213 -8.02 -16.52 -29.85
CA SER A 213 -8.85 -15.74 -28.93
C SER A 213 -10.02 -16.57 -28.38
N MET A 214 -10.25 -16.47 -27.09
CA MET A 214 -11.38 -17.08 -26.38
C MET A 214 -12.00 -16.04 -25.44
N LYS A 215 -13.31 -16.22 -25.17
CA LYS A 215 -14.03 -15.45 -24.18
C LYS A 215 -14.19 -16.30 -22.93
N VAL A 216 -13.68 -15.84 -21.80
CA VAL A 216 -13.89 -16.48 -20.50
C VAL A 216 -14.88 -15.69 -19.67
N SER A 217 -15.58 -16.35 -18.77
CA SER A 217 -16.60 -15.73 -17.92
C SER A 217 -16.58 -16.28 -16.52
N TYR A 218 -16.90 -15.42 -15.55
CA TYR A 218 -17.13 -15.77 -14.17
C TYR A 218 -18.21 -14.86 -13.57
N ASP A 219 -19.27 -15.43 -13.02
CA ASP A 219 -20.37 -14.72 -12.36
C ASP A 219 -20.88 -13.52 -13.18
N GLY A 220 -21.19 -13.77 -14.47
CA GLY A 220 -21.68 -12.75 -15.40
C GLY A 220 -20.64 -11.79 -15.97
N LYS A 221 -19.45 -11.74 -15.38
CA LYS A 221 -18.29 -10.96 -15.87
C LYS A 221 -17.59 -11.69 -17.02
N THR A 222 -17.06 -10.94 -17.96
CA THR A 222 -16.35 -11.55 -19.10
C THR A 222 -15.09 -10.81 -19.46
N VAL A 223 -14.10 -11.55 -19.95
CA VAL A 223 -12.85 -11.01 -20.49
C VAL A 223 -12.40 -11.83 -21.71
N LYS A 224 -11.68 -11.20 -22.63
CA LYS A 224 -11.07 -11.90 -23.78
C LYS A 224 -9.63 -12.28 -23.44
N LEU A 225 -9.39 -13.57 -23.40
CA LEU A 225 -8.05 -14.17 -23.33
C LEU A 225 -7.69 -14.86 -24.65
N ASP A 226 -6.65 -15.62 -24.68
CA ASP A 226 -6.33 -16.54 -25.75
C ASP A 226 -5.95 -17.91 -25.21
N SER A 227 -5.70 -18.86 -26.11
CA SER A 227 -5.42 -20.27 -25.78
C SER A 227 -4.13 -20.51 -25.00
N ASN A 228 -3.33 -19.49 -24.72
CA ASN A 228 -2.13 -19.60 -23.88
C ASN A 228 -2.49 -19.53 -22.37
N TRP A 229 -3.69 -19.01 -22.06
CA TRP A 229 -4.17 -18.94 -20.69
C TRP A 229 -4.83 -20.23 -20.24
N THR A 230 -4.48 -20.66 -19.03
CA THR A 230 -5.04 -21.86 -18.39
C THR A 230 -5.87 -21.44 -17.20
N GLN A 231 -7.07 -21.99 -17.08
CA GLN A 231 -7.89 -21.78 -15.89
C GLN A 231 -7.35 -22.63 -14.73
N SER A 232 -6.91 -21.98 -13.68
CA SER A 232 -6.34 -22.64 -12.48
C SER A 232 -7.40 -22.88 -11.41
N LEU A 233 -8.33 -21.91 -11.24
CA LEU A 233 -9.53 -22.01 -10.40
C LEU A 233 -10.71 -21.41 -11.15
N GLU A 234 -11.92 -21.52 -10.60
CA GLU A 234 -13.16 -21.08 -11.25
C GLU A 234 -13.09 -19.61 -11.71
N ASN A 235 -12.40 -18.74 -10.92
CA ASN A 235 -12.29 -17.31 -11.16
C ASN A 235 -10.86 -16.84 -11.43
N ILE A 236 -9.92 -17.76 -11.68
CA ILE A 236 -8.48 -17.47 -11.82
C ILE A 236 -7.93 -18.14 -13.06
N TRP A 237 -7.18 -17.37 -13.85
CA TRP A 237 -6.45 -17.82 -15.04
C TRP A 237 -4.98 -17.44 -14.91
N THR A 238 -4.11 -18.30 -15.39
CA THR A 238 -2.67 -18.09 -15.44
C THR A 238 -2.15 -18.17 -16.87
N LEU A 239 -1.14 -17.37 -17.15
CA LEU A 239 -0.33 -17.45 -18.35
C LEU A 239 1.07 -17.89 -17.92
N GLY A 240 1.32 -19.20 -17.98
CA GLY A 240 2.56 -19.76 -17.43
C GLY A 240 2.79 -19.31 -15.99
N ASP A 241 4.01 -18.87 -15.71
CA ASP A 241 4.43 -18.25 -14.46
C ASP A 241 4.50 -16.72 -14.56
N GLU A 242 4.19 -16.13 -15.75
CA GLU A 242 4.39 -14.72 -16.05
C GLU A 242 3.24 -13.82 -15.59
N ALA A 243 1.99 -14.35 -15.65
CA ALA A 243 0.82 -13.54 -15.35
C ALA A 243 -0.32 -14.30 -14.68
N LEU A 244 -1.05 -13.58 -13.84
CA LEU A 244 -2.23 -14.03 -13.13
C LEU A 244 -3.40 -13.08 -13.38
N LEU A 245 -4.55 -13.62 -13.77
CA LEU A 245 -5.79 -12.87 -13.90
C LEU A 245 -6.85 -13.44 -12.94
N THR A 246 -7.51 -12.55 -12.22
CA THR A 246 -8.58 -12.89 -11.30
C THR A 246 -9.82 -12.06 -11.60
N MET A 247 -11.01 -12.67 -11.57
CA MET A 247 -12.29 -11.98 -11.58
C MET A 247 -13.03 -12.22 -10.28
N ALA A 248 -13.69 -11.20 -9.74
CA ALA A 248 -14.46 -11.28 -8.49
C ALA A 248 -15.61 -10.27 -8.46
N PHE A 249 -16.41 -10.33 -7.41
CA PHE A 249 -17.35 -9.29 -7.03
C PHE A 249 -16.87 -8.63 -5.73
N VAL A 250 -16.89 -7.30 -5.69
CA VAL A 250 -16.56 -6.50 -4.50
C VAL A 250 -17.83 -5.82 -4.00
N PRO A 251 -18.31 -6.14 -2.80
CA PRO A 251 -19.52 -5.55 -2.24
C PRO A 251 -19.30 -4.08 -1.87
N VAL A 252 -20.38 -3.33 -1.71
CA VAL A 252 -20.36 -1.97 -1.15
C VAL A 252 -20.03 -2.07 0.33
N ALA A 253 -19.09 -1.23 0.79
CA ALA A 253 -18.67 -1.20 2.18
C ALA A 253 -19.42 -0.14 3.01
N SER A 254 -20.01 0.89 2.36
CA SER A 254 -20.74 1.98 3.00
C SER A 254 -21.72 2.62 2.02
N GLU A 255 -22.80 3.21 2.53
CA GLU A 255 -23.72 4.03 1.75
C GLU A 255 -23.10 5.37 1.34
N ASN A 256 -22.13 5.88 2.10
CA ASN A 256 -21.35 7.05 1.71
C ASN A 256 -20.39 6.67 0.57
N GLU A 257 -20.64 7.21 -0.62
CA GLU A 257 -19.90 6.84 -1.83
C GLU A 257 -18.42 7.19 -1.74
N ASN A 258 -18.07 8.35 -1.21
CA ASN A 258 -16.67 8.78 -1.09
C ASN A 258 -15.91 7.87 -0.12
N PHE A 259 -16.49 7.62 1.06
CA PHE A 259 -15.92 6.70 2.02
C PHE A 259 -15.77 5.28 1.44
N ASN A 260 -16.82 4.79 0.77
CA ASN A 260 -16.80 3.47 0.16
C ASN A 260 -15.71 3.34 -0.90
N ASN A 261 -15.56 4.35 -1.77
CA ASN A 261 -14.53 4.35 -2.78
C ASN A 261 -13.13 4.31 -2.15
N MET A 262 -12.86 5.17 -1.19
CA MET A 262 -11.55 5.21 -0.52
C MET A 262 -11.27 3.94 0.27
N TYR A 263 -12.27 3.39 0.97
CA TYR A 263 -12.16 2.13 1.70
C TYR A 263 -11.79 0.96 0.77
N ILE A 264 -12.51 0.83 -0.37
CA ILE A 264 -12.23 -0.22 -1.36
C ILE A 264 -10.83 -0.04 -1.95
N VAL A 265 -10.47 1.18 -2.33
CA VAL A 265 -9.13 1.50 -2.83
C VAL A 265 -8.07 1.04 -1.85
N ARG A 266 -8.15 1.49 -0.60
CA ARG A 266 -7.19 1.14 0.44
C ARG A 266 -7.10 -0.36 0.65
N LYS A 267 -8.25 -1.06 0.74
CA LYS A 267 -8.26 -2.51 0.91
C LYS A 267 -7.64 -3.25 -0.28
N LEU A 268 -7.87 -2.79 -1.50
CA LEU A 268 -7.28 -3.41 -2.68
C LEU A 268 -5.80 -3.08 -2.86
N MET A 269 -5.36 -1.91 -2.42
CA MET A 269 -3.94 -1.57 -2.38
C MET A 269 -3.21 -2.40 -1.33
N SER A 270 -3.73 -2.48 -0.10
CA SER A 270 -3.10 -3.20 1.00
C SER A 270 -3.25 -4.73 0.93
N SER A 271 -4.15 -5.27 0.10
CA SER A 271 -4.38 -6.71 -0.04
C SER A 271 -3.47 -7.40 -1.05
N SER A 272 -2.45 -6.72 -1.55
CA SER A 272 -1.46 -7.34 -2.40
C SER A 272 -0.64 -8.34 -1.57
N GLN A 273 -0.51 -9.57 -2.04
CA GLN A 273 0.29 -10.64 -1.39
C GLN A 273 1.79 -10.47 -1.62
N THR A 274 2.17 -9.41 -2.24
CA THR A 274 3.53 -8.99 -2.42
C THR A 274 4.02 -8.31 -1.14
N SER A 275 5.31 -8.32 -0.91
CA SER A 275 5.89 -7.77 0.30
C SER A 275 5.48 -6.31 0.53
N TYR A 276 5.41 -5.50 -0.55
CA TYR A 276 5.00 -4.09 -0.45
C TYR A 276 4.73 -3.44 -1.80
N ILE A 277 3.98 -2.34 -1.77
CA ILE A 277 3.61 -1.52 -2.93
C ILE A 277 4.52 -0.32 -3.02
N ASN A 278 5.09 -0.08 -4.20
CA ASN A 278 5.78 1.15 -4.56
C ASN A 278 4.74 2.26 -4.75
N PHE A 279 4.55 3.09 -3.73
CA PHE A 279 3.48 4.07 -3.72
C PHE A 279 3.68 5.17 -4.78
N PRO A 280 4.88 5.75 -4.99
CA PRO A 280 5.11 6.76 -6.03
C PRO A 280 4.81 6.29 -7.45
N GLU A 281 5.02 5.01 -7.74
CA GLU A 281 4.78 4.42 -9.06
C GLU A 281 3.36 3.84 -9.22
N SER A 282 2.52 4.00 -8.20
CA SER A 282 1.15 3.49 -8.21
C SER A 282 0.16 4.62 -8.42
N THR A 283 -0.88 4.36 -9.22
CA THR A 283 -1.93 5.34 -9.51
C THR A 283 -3.32 4.77 -9.32
N VAL A 284 -4.23 5.61 -8.84
CA VAL A 284 -5.65 5.31 -8.72
C VAL A 284 -6.45 6.36 -9.46
N ASN A 285 -7.35 5.93 -10.34
CA ASN A 285 -8.25 6.81 -11.07
C ASN A 285 -9.71 6.39 -10.83
N ILE A 286 -10.47 7.28 -10.22
CA ILE A 286 -11.91 7.11 -10.01
C ILE A 286 -12.65 7.93 -11.06
N LYS A 287 -13.39 7.26 -11.93
CA LYS A 287 -14.15 7.89 -13.01
C LYS A 287 -15.45 8.51 -12.49
N LYS A 288 -16.00 9.45 -13.24
CA LYS A 288 -17.28 10.11 -12.93
C LYS A 288 -18.47 9.14 -12.77
N ASN A 289 -18.44 7.99 -13.44
CA ASN A 289 -19.46 6.95 -13.29
C ASN A 289 -19.23 6.01 -12.09
N GLY A 290 -18.19 6.26 -11.29
CA GLY A 290 -17.83 5.45 -10.13
C GLY A 290 -16.96 4.23 -10.44
N ASP A 291 -16.57 3.97 -11.70
CA ASP A 291 -15.58 2.95 -12.01
C ASP A 291 -14.22 3.35 -11.48
N MET A 292 -13.44 2.39 -11.02
CA MET A 292 -12.09 2.62 -10.50
C MET A 292 -11.07 1.83 -11.30
N ILE A 293 -9.92 2.44 -11.55
CA ILE A 293 -8.77 1.82 -12.23
C ILE A 293 -7.54 2.07 -11.40
N PHE A 294 -6.84 0.99 -11.08
CA PHE A 294 -5.58 0.99 -10.34
C PHE A 294 -4.48 0.46 -11.24
N ASN A 295 -3.37 1.15 -11.24
CA ASN A 295 -2.11 0.64 -11.76
C ASN A 295 -1.14 0.65 -10.58
N CYS A 296 -0.79 -0.51 -10.07
CA CYS A 296 0.08 -0.64 -8.91
C CYS A 296 1.39 -1.30 -9.33
N GLU A 297 2.49 -0.74 -8.88
CA GLU A 297 3.77 -1.41 -8.87
C GLU A 297 4.04 -1.95 -7.47
N SER A 298 4.43 -3.20 -7.38
CA SER A 298 4.74 -3.86 -6.12
C SER A 298 5.98 -4.73 -6.27
N TYR A 299 6.66 -4.95 -5.16
CA TYR A 299 7.80 -5.85 -5.10
C TYR A 299 7.40 -7.16 -4.41
N ASP A 300 7.74 -8.28 -5.04
CA ASP A 300 7.59 -9.62 -4.48
C ASP A 300 8.94 -10.14 -4.00
N SER A 301 9.13 -10.20 -2.70
CA SER A 301 10.37 -10.67 -2.08
C SER A 301 10.61 -12.17 -2.30
N ALA A 302 9.57 -12.96 -2.54
CA ALA A 302 9.71 -14.39 -2.76
C ALA A 302 10.31 -14.71 -4.14
N SER A 303 9.95 -13.95 -5.16
CA SER A 303 10.49 -14.08 -6.51
C SER A 303 11.63 -13.09 -6.81
N ASN A 304 11.85 -12.10 -5.94
CA ASN A 304 12.78 -10.97 -6.15
C ASN A 304 12.46 -10.23 -7.47
N LYS A 305 11.19 -9.95 -7.71
CA LYS A 305 10.71 -9.30 -8.92
C LYS A 305 9.72 -8.18 -8.61
N ASN A 306 9.71 -7.16 -9.46
CA ASN A 306 8.62 -6.21 -9.48
C ASN A 306 7.43 -6.75 -10.26
N ILE A 307 6.22 -6.46 -9.77
CA ILE A 307 4.95 -6.87 -10.37
C ILE A 307 4.15 -5.63 -10.71
N ILE A 308 3.66 -5.56 -11.94
CA ILE A 308 2.66 -4.58 -12.35
C ILE A 308 1.28 -5.22 -12.20
N THR A 309 0.42 -4.58 -11.42
CA THR A 309 -0.96 -5.04 -11.23
C THR A 309 -1.93 -3.99 -11.75
N ASN A 310 -2.77 -4.38 -12.72
CA ASN A 310 -3.90 -3.59 -13.19
C ASN A 310 -5.17 -4.11 -12.52
N LYS A 311 -5.83 -3.30 -11.70
CA LYS A 311 -7.11 -3.63 -11.08
C LYS A 311 -8.20 -2.72 -11.65
N ILE A 312 -9.33 -3.30 -12.05
CA ILE A 312 -10.48 -2.58 -12.59
C ILE A 312 -11.71 -2.97 -11.78
N LEU A 313 -12.41 -1.95 -11.31
CA LEU A 313 -13.72 -2.10 -10.71
C LEU A 313 -14.75 -1.37 -11.56
N LYS A 314 -15.80 -2.07 -11.96
CA LYS A 314 -16.95 -1.52 -12.66
C LYS A 314 -18.15 -1.46 -11.74
N LYS A 315 -18.62 -0.24 -11.46
CA LYS A 315 -19.76 -0.02 -10.57
C LYS A 315 -21.03 -0.64 -11.15
N LYS A 316 -21.72 -1.46 -10.36
CA LYS A 316 -23.01 -2.06 -10.73
C LYS A 316 -24.18 -1.20 -10.26
N LYS A 317 -25.23 -1.15 -11.05
CA LYS A 317 -26.51 -0.52 -10.66
C LYS A 317 -27.18 -1.20 -9.46
N SER A 318 -26.95 -2.49 -9.27
CA SER A 318 -27.45 -3.29 -8.15
C SER A 318 -26.63 -3.14 -6.86
N GLY A 319 -25.60 -2.29 -6.86
CA GLY A 319 -24.61 -2.15 -5.78
C GLY A 319 -23.39 -3.03 -5.97
N GLY A 320 -22.26 -2.59 -5.41
CA GLY A 320 -20.98 -3.27 -5.53
C GLY A 320 -20.30 -3.08 -6.90
N TYR A 321 -19.26 -3.87 -7.13
CA TYR A 321 -18.37 -3.73 -8.28
C TYR A 321 -18.03 -5.08 -8.88
N ASP A 322 -18.09 -5.18 -10.20
CA ASP A 322 -17.42 -6.24 -10.93
C ASP A 322 -15.93 -5.93 -10.97
N PHE A 323 -15.11 -6.87 -10.56
CA PHE A 323 -13.68 -6.72 -10.35
C PHE A 323 -12.87 -7.61 -11.27
N LEU A 324 -11.80 -7.03 -11.83
CA LEU A 324 -10.74 -7.75 -12.53
C LEU A 324 -9.40 -7.30 -11.96
N SER A 325 -8.52 -8.25 -11.68
CA SER A 325 -7.12 -8.02 -11.38
C SER A 325 -6.23 -8.77 -12.36
N LEU A 326 -5.28 -8.09 -12.96
CA LEU A 326 -4.25 -8.66 -13.82
C LEU A 326 -2.88 -8.30 -13.24
N ALA A 327 -2.17 -9.29 -12.70
CA ALA A 327 -0.82 -9.16 -12.16
C ALA A 327 0.18 -9.79 -13.14
N VAL A 328 1.27 -9.08 -13.44
CA VAL A 328 2.30 -9.49 -14.42
C VAL A 328 3.66 -9.06 -13.91
N TYR A 329 4.69 -9.87 -14.04
CA TYR A 329 6.04 -9.41 -13.76
C TYR A 329 6.40 -8.22 -14.65
N GLN A 330 7.11 -7.25 -14.06
CA GLN A 330 7.35 -5.95 -14.71
C GLN A 330 8.07 -6.08 -16.06
N GLY A 331 9.07 -6.97 -16.16
CA GLY A 331 9.78 -7.24 -17.42
C GLY A 331 8.86 -7.73 -18.52
N ASP A 332 8.02 -8.75 -18.20
CA ASP A 332 7.05 -9.30 -19.14
C ASP A 332 5.98 -8.27 -19.52
N TYR A 333 5.53 -7.46 -18.59
CA TYR A 333 4.57 -6.39 -18.86
C TYR A 333 5.14 -5.35 -19.82
N LYS A 334 6.38 -4.88 -19.60
CA LYS A 334 7.04 -3.86 -20.45
C LYS A 334 7.10 -4.34 -21.91
N ILE A 335 7.54 -5.57 -22.16
CA ILE A 335 7.70 -6.14 -23.51
C ILE A 335 6.34 -6.43 -24.16
N ASN A 336 5.35 -6.85 -23.38
CA ASN A 336 4.04 -7.30 -23.86
C ASN A 336 2.89 -6.34 -23.50
N LYS A 337 3.17 -5.08 -23.23
CA LYS A 337 2.18 -4.08 -22.76
C LYS A 337 0.90 -4.07 -23.63
N SER A 338 1.04 -4.03 -24.94
CA SER A 338 -0.11 -4.01 -25.86
C SER A 338 -0.99 -5.25 -25.75
N TYR A 339 -0.40 -6.40 -25.46
CA TYR A 339 -1.12 -7.67 -25.25
C TYR A 339 -1.95 -7.60 -23.96
N PHE A 340 -1.36 -7.23 -22.84
CA PHE A 340 -2.02 -7.15 -21.56
C PHE A 340 -3.06 -6.03 -21.51
N ASP A 341 -2.78 -4.85 -22.10
CA ASP A 341 -3.73 -3.74 -22.21
C ASP A 341 -5.02 -4.14 -22.97
N LYS A 342 -4.91 -5.00 -24.00
CA LYS A 342 -6.09 -5.50 -24.73
C LYS A 342 -6.96 -6.40 -23.85
N ILE A 343 -6.35 -7.23 -23.01
CA ILE A 343 -7.07 -8.07 -22.05
C ILE A 343 -7.86 -7.19 -21.09
N VAL A 344 -7.15 -6.25 -20.45
CA VAL A 344 -7.74 -5.29 -19.49
C VAL A 344 -8.91 -4.51 -20.11
N LYS A 345 -8.75 -3.98 -21.32
CA LYS A 345 -9.80 -3.25 -22.04
C LYS A 345 -11.00 -4.12 -22.45
N SER A 346 -10.83 -5.41 -22.53
CA SER A 346 -11.89 -6.34 -22.93
C SER A 346 -12.84 -6.74 -21.80
N PHE A 347 -12.52 -6.39 -20.55
CA PHE A 347 -13.34 -6.69 -19.38
C PHE A 347 -14.71 -6.03 -19.45
N LYS A 348 -15.77 -6.83 -19.27
CA LYS A 348 -17.18 -6.39 -19.33
C LYS A 348 -17.97 -6.97 -18.17
#